data_6bd4815d13d3602a456256f06ac24f1d
#
_entry.id   6bd4815d13d3602a456256f06ac24f1d
#
_cell.length_a   1.000
_cell.length_b   1.000
_cell.length_c   1.000
_cell.angle_alpha   90.00
_cell.angle_beta   90.00
_cell.angle_gamma   90.00
#
_symmetry.space_group_name_H-M   'P 1'
#
loop_
_entity.id
_entity.type
_entity.pdbx_description
1 polymer ?
#
loop_
_entity_poly.entity_id
_entity_poly.type
_entity_poly.pdbx_seq_one_letter_code
_entity_poly.pdbx_strand_id
1 'polypeptide(L)'
;MGYTKLNLKDGNIVDEKVFQHIDNNFSQLYDTVGDYSIHISFDDTVACLTNLTKNTYTSLFDEPFFGWLKGLHDMYGAKFSLYVYNLTTLSSVPTTYKSEFFEARHWLKFGLHSKQSGFNYSSETYANAKKDWNSLASGIIKITGTHQSIDRIPRLHNFSASLEAATGMRDAPCGVLGFLAADDSRVSYHLTEAQNAILKAQSQYLDKENGLIILRTNYRGEWLNSADGMYEMMESFLSDSSYVNCFKPFVWFTHEPYVYSASNGLTDKAKVVEDVCKFAYDYHIPFTYPQNELNIKP
;
A
#
# COMPACT_ATOMS: atom_id res chain seq x y z
N MET A 1 -19.64 26.21 -15.40
CA MET A 1 -18.22 25.94 -15.66
C MET A 1 -18.13 24.54 -16.24
N GLY A 2 -17.65 24.43 -17.49
CA GLY A 2 -17.61 23.16 -18.19
C GLY A 2 -16.48 22.26 -17.65
N TYR A 3 -16.79 21.00 -17.49
CA TYR A 3 -15.81 19.99 -17.10
C TYR A 3 -15.04 19.57 -18.37
N THR A 4 -13.73 19.71 -18.38
CA THR A 4 -12.89 19.09 -19.41
C THR A 4 -12.63 17.65 -18.96
N LYS A 5 -13.07 16.68 -19.78
CA LYS A 5 -12.83 15.27 -19.53
C LYS A 5 -11.52 14.88 -20.21
N LEU A 6 -10.55 14.38 -19.45
CA LEU A 6 -9.39 13.71 -20.02
C LEU A 6 -9.81 12.31 -20.49
N ASN A 7 -9.84 12.11 -21.82
CA ASN A 7 -9.95 10.77 -22.38
C ASN A 7 -8.59 10.09 -22.24
N LEU A 8 -8.49 9.18 -21.28
CA LEU A 8 -7.40 8.23 -21.29
C LEU A 8 -7.63 7.21 -22.41
N LYS A 9 -6.55 6.74 -23.04
CA LYS A 9 -6.62 5.63 -24.01
C LYS A 9 -7.48 4.53 -23.41
N ASP A 10 -8.48 4.04 -24.14
CA ASP A 10 -9.44 2.98 -23.78
C ASP A 10 -10.72 3.41 -23.02
N GLY A 11 -11.14 4.67 -23.11
CA GLY A 11 -12.48 5.07 -22.68
C GLY A 11 -12.68 5.26 -21.19
N ASN A 12 -11.65 5.11 -20.36
CA ASN A 12 -11.71 5.51 -18.95
C ASN A 12 -11.62 7.03 -18.87
N ILE A 13 -12.66 7.64 -18.32
CA ILE A 13 -12.72 9.08 -18.10
C ILE A 13 -12.20 9.34 -16.70
N VAL A 14 -11.04 9.98 -16.59
CA VAL A 14 -10.60 10.59 -15.34
C VAL A 14 -11.09 12.02 -15.36
N ASP A 15 -11.85 12.39 -14.34
CA ASP A 15 -12.33 13.76 -14.19
C ASP A 15 -11.12 14.68 -13.94
N GLU A 16 -10.90 15.67 -14.81
CA GLU A 16 -9.83 16.66 -14.66
C GLU A 16 -9.86 17.34 -13.26
N LYS A 17 -11.03 17.41 -12.63
CA LYS A 17 -11.15 17.85 -11.25
C LYS A 17 -10.42 16.95 -10.23
N VAL A 18 -10.28 15.67 -10.51
CA VAL A 18 -9.50 14.77 -9.65
C VAL A 18 -8.04 15.19 -9.71
N PHE A 19 -7.51 15.47 -10.90
CA PHE A 19 -6.13 15.95 -11.04
C PHE A 19 -5.94 17.37 -10.53
N GLN A 20 -6.88 18.30 -10.81
CA GLN A 20 -6.87 19.64 -10.22
C GLN A 20 -7.02 19.61 -8.69
N HIS A 21 -7.81 18.68 -8.16
CA HIS A 21 -7.95 18.49 -6.73
C HIS A 21 -6.67 17.92 -6.13
N ILE A 22 -6.02 16.98 -6.81
CA ILE A 22 -4.67 16.51 -6.48
C ILE A 22 -3.69 17.69 -6.54
N ASP A 23 -3.62 18.47 -7.63
CA ASP A 23 -2.74 19.63 -7.77
C ASP A 23 -2.99 20.70 -6.68
N ASN A 24 -4.25 21.02 -6.37
CA ASN A 24 -4.61 21.99 -5.34
C ASN A 24 -4.26 21.49 -3.92
N ASN A 25 -4.46 20.20 -3.65
CA ASN A 25 -4.04 19.60 -2.38
C ASN A 25 -2.52 19.52 -2.28
N PHE A 26 -1.80 19.35 -3.37
CA PHE A 26 -0.34 19.44 -3.41
C PHE A 26 0.16 20.84 -3.00
N SER A 27 -0.54 21.90 -3.41
CA SER A 27 -0.21 23.28 -3.03
C SER A 27 -0.60 23.59 -1.58
N GLN A 28 -1.70 23.04 -1.10
CA GLN A 28 -2.21 23.28 0.26
C GLN A 28 -1.50 22.44 1.34
N LEU A 29 -0.94 21.27 0.97
CA LEU A 29 -0.19 20.42 1.91
C LEU A 29 1.10 21.07 2.43
N TYR A 30 1.67 22.03 1.69
CA TYR A 30 2.81 22.80 2.17
C TYR A 30 2.46 23.83 3.26
N ASP A 31 1.18 24.21 3.41
CA ASP A 31 0.76 25.23 4.36
C ASP A 31 0.22 24.67 5.69
N THR A 32 0.01 23.36 5.81
CA THR A 32 -0.47 22.73 7.05
C THR A 32 0.66 22.07 7.84
N VAL A 33 1.38 22.88 8.60
CA VAL A 33 2.27 22.40 9.67
C VAL A 33 1.39 21.74 10.75
N GLY A 34 1.49 20.40 10.89
CA GLY A 34 1.01 19.73 12.10
C GLY A 34 0.06 18.55 11.96
N ASP A 35 -0.41 18.20 10.76
CA ASP A 35 -1.28 17.02 10.61
C ASP A 35 -0.51 15.82 10.03
N TYR A 36 0.09 15.03 10.87
CA TYR A 36 0.70 13.76 10.46
C TYR A 36 -0.37 12.68 10.25
N SER A 37 -0.13 11.79 9.30
CA SER A 37 -0.82 10.52 9.18
C SER A 37 0.18 9.44 8.82
N ILE A 38 -0.13 8.18 9.15
CA ILE A 38 0.76 7.06 8.89
C ILE A 38 0.07 5.97 8.07
N HIS A 39 0.79 5.42 7.11
CA HIS A 39 0.42 4.24 6.35
C HIS A 39 1.37 3.09 6.68
N ILE A 40 0.81 1.95 7.09
CA ILE A 40 1.56 0.72 7.37
C ILE A 40 1.20 -0.36 6.36
N SER A 41 2.21 -0.96 5.74
CA SER A 41 2.02 -2.03 4.76
C SER A 41 2.99 -3.19 4.94
N PHE A 42 2.58 -4.36 4.45
CA PHE A 42 3.39 -5.58 4.42
C PHE A 42 3.60 -6.02 2.98
N ASP A 43 4.86 -6.13 2.57
CA ASP A 43 5.26 -6.70 1.30
C ASP A 43 5.36 -8.23 1.39
N ASP A 44 5.49 -8.90 0.27
CA ASP A 44 5.63 -10.36 0.16
C ASP A 44 4.52 -11.18 0.85
N THR A 45 3.31 -10.61 0.95
CA THR A 45 2.20 -11.27 1.64
C THR A 45 1.75 -12.53 0.90
N VAL A 46 2.06 -13.69 1.46
CA VAL A 46 1.71 -15.00 0.91
C VAL A 46 1.55 -16.09 1.97
N ALA A 47 2.25 -16.01 3.10
CA ALA A 47 2.26 -17.07 4.11
C ALA A 47 0.91 -17.18 4.83
N CYS A 48 0.34 -16.07 5.30
CA CYS A 48 -0.97 -16.03 5.93
C CYS A 48 -2.09 -16.48 4.97
N LEU A 49 -2.04 -16.05 3.70
CA LEU A 49 -2.99 -16.50 2.68
C LEU A 49 -2.86 -18.01 2.41
N THR A 50 -1.63 -18.53 2.39
CA THR A 50 -1.37 -19.97 2.24
C THR A 50 -1.96 -20.76 3.42
N ASN A 51 -1.84 -20.24 4.64
CA ASN A 51 -2.44 -20.85 5.82
C ASN A 51 -3.95 -20.95 5.73
N LEU A 52 -4.64 -19.93 5.24
CA LEU A 52 -6.08 -19.96 5.01
C LEU A 52 -6.50 -21.00 3.96
N THR A 53 -5.61 -21.38 3.02
CA THR A 53 -5.90 -22.41 2.03
C THR A 53 -5.66 -23.82 2.54
N LYS A 54 -4.77 -24.01 3.52
CA LYS A 54 -4.33 -25.32 4.01
C LYS A 54 -5.02 -25.75 5.29
N ASN A 55 -5.40 -24.80 6.12
CA ASN A 55 -5.96 -25.06 7.44
C ASN A 55 -7.43 -24.61 7.49
N THR A 56 -8.22 -25.29 8.30
CA THR A 56 -9.59 -24.90 8.59
C THR A 56 -9.63 -24.18 9.92
N TYR A 57 -9.77 -22.86 9.86
CA TYR A 57 -9.98 -22.01 11.03
C TYR A 57 -11.50 -21.76 11.22
N THR A 58 -11.94 -21.62 12.45
CA THR A 58 -13.34 -21.26 12.75
C THR A 58 -13.61 -19.81 12.41
N SER A 59 -12.62 -18.93 12.63
CA SER A 59 -12.63 -17.52 12.30
C SER A 59 -11.40 -17.15 11.47
N LEU A 60 -11.50 -16.12 10.63
CA LEU A 60 -10.37 -15.51 9.96
C LEU A 60 -9.26 -15.15 10.96
N PHE A 61 -9.66 -14.67 12.13
CA PHE A 61 -8.75 -14.17 13.17
C PHE A 61 -8.16 -15.26 14.06
N ASP A 62 -8.51 -16.53 13.82
CA ASP A 62 -7.79 -17.68 14.37
C ASP A 62 -6.50 -17.97 13.57
N GLU A 63 -6.38 -17.46 12.34
CA GLU A 63 -5.10 -17.46 11.64
C GLU A 63 -4.17 -16.45 12.32
N PRO A 64 -2.95 -16.87 12.76
CA PRO A 64 -2.15 -16.07 13.69
C PRO A 64 -1.78 -14.67 13.20
N PHE A 65 -1.52 -14.48 11.91
CA PHE A 65 -1.17 -13.18 11.36
C PHE A 65 -2.39 -12.23 11.33
N PHE A 66 -3.53 -12.70 10.84
CA PHE A 66 -4.76 -11.90 10.83
C PHE A 66 -5.28 -11.61 12.24
N GLY A 67 -5.15 -12.57 13.18
CA GLY A 67 -5.48 -12.36 14.58
C GLY A 67 -4.62 -11.30 15.24
N TRP A 68 -3.32 -11.31 14.96
CA TRP A 68 -2.38 -10.30 15.45
C TRP A 68 -2.70 -8.91 14.88
N LEU A 69 -2.91 -8.78 13.56
CA LEU A 69 -3.29 -7.50 12.96
C LEU A 69 -4.61 -6.96 13.54
N LYS A 70 -5.59 -7.86 13.79
CA LYS A 70 -6.83 -7.47 14.45
C LYS A 70 -6.58 -6.95 15.86
N GLY A 71 -5.72 -7.61 16.63
CA GLY A 71 -5.32 -7.15 17.97
C GLY A 71 -4.72 -5.74 17.96
N LEU A 72 -3.84 -5.45 16.99
CA LEU A 72 -3.26 -4.11 16.81
C LEU A 72 -4.32 -3.09 16.37
N HIS A 73 -5.27 -3.49 15.50
CA HIS A 73 -6.38 -2.64 15.15
C HIS A 73 -7.28 -2.32 16.34
N ASP A 74 -7.68 -3.34 17.10
CA ASP A 74 -8.57 -3.19 18.26
C ASP A 74 -7.93 -2.32 19.36
N MET A 75 -6.61 -2.43 19.53
CA MET A 75 -5.86 -1.73 20.59
C MET A 75 -5.50 -0.28 20.20
N TYR A 76 -5.07 -0.07 18.96
CA TYR A 76 -4.48 1.20 18.51
C TYR A 76 -5.25 1.89 17.38
N GLY A 77 -6.29 1.26 16.82
CA GLY A 77 -6.97 1.75 15.62
C GLY A 77 -6.15 1.60 14.33
N ALA A 78 -5.11 0.76 14.35
CA ALA A 78 -4.17 0.59 13.25
C ALA A 78 -4.86 0.09 11.97
N LYS A 79 -4.35 0.55 10.82
CA LYS A 79 -4.81 0.14 9.48
C LYS A 79 -3.65 -0.40 8.68
N PHE A 80 -3.92 -1.45 7.89
CA PHE A 80 -2.88 -2.20 7.20
C PHE A 80 -3.21 -2.41 5.73
N SER A 81 -2.18 -2.34 4.87
CA SER A 81 -2.22 -2.86 3.50
C SER A 81 -1.31 -4.07 3.37
N LEU A 82 -1.85 -5.15 2.77
CA LEU A 82 -1.14 -6.38 2.49
C LEU A 82 -0.88 -6.48 0.99
N TYR A 83 0.40 -6.45 0.57
CA TYR A 83 0.75 -6.52 -0.84
C TYR A 83 1.04 -7.95 -1.26
N VAL A 84 0.09 -8.50 -2.02
CA VAL A 84 0.01 -9.91 -2.41
C VAL A 84 1.17 -10.29 -3.33
N TYR A 85 1.89 -11.33 -2.94
CA TYR A 85 3.07 -11.83 -3.67
C TYR A 85 2.81 -13.06 -4.53
N ASN A 86 1.56 -13.56 -4.56
CA ASN A 86 1.16 -14.70 -5.40
C ASN A 86 -0.35 -14.70 -5.67
N LEU A 87 -0.72 -14.42 -6.93
CA LEU A 87 -2.13 -14.37 -7.33
C LEU A 87 -2.82 -15.73 -7.29
N THR A 88 -2.09 -16.81 -7.52
CA THR A 88 -2.64 -18.18 -7.43
C THR A 88 -3.03 -18.51 -5.99
N THR A 89 -2.17 -18.16 -5.02
CA THR A 89 -2.51 -18.31 -3.60
C THR A 89 -3.73 -17.50 -3.23
N LEU A 90 -3.79 -16.22 -3.61
CA LEU A 90 -4.97 -15.37 -3.36
C LEU A 90 -6.25 -15.97 -3.93
N SER A 91 -6.20 -16.47 -5.18
CA SER A 91 -7.38 -17.06 -5.84
C SER A 91 -7.84 -18.34 -5.17
N SER A 92 -6.98 -19.03 -4.44
CA SER A 92 -7.25 -20.29 -3.73
C SER A 92 -7.83 -20.08 -2.31
N VAL A 93 -7.75 -18.86 -1.77
CA VAL A 93 -8.34 -18.55 -0.45
C VAL A 93 -9.84 -18.84 -0.46
N PRO A 94 -10.36 -19.61 0.53
CA PRO A 94 -11.77 -19.95 0.59
C PRO A 94 -12.64 -18.71 0.92
N THR A 95 -13.89 -18.77 0.52
CA THR A 95 -14.86 -17.69 0.80
C THR A 95 -15.55 -17.82 2.16
N THR A 96 -15.15 -18.78 2.97
CA THR A 96 -15.70 -19.04 4.31
C THR A 96 -15.56 -17.81 5.22
N TYR A 97 -14.47 -17.06 5.08
CA TYR A 97 -14.17 -15.87 5.90
C TYR A 97 -14.67 -14.55 5.28
N LYS A 98 -15.53 -14.61 4.26
CA LYS A 98 -15.94 -13.44 3.48
C LYS A 98 -16.60 -12.35 4.31
N SER A 99 -17.43 -12.71 5.28
CA SER A 99 -18.08 -11.76 6.18
C SER A 99 -17.08 -11.03 7.06
N GLU A 100 -16.09 -11.73 7.60
CA GLU A 100 -15.06 -11.15 8.47
C GLU A 100 -14.11 -10.23 7.68
N PHE A 101 -13.72 -10.63 6.48
CA PHE A 101 -12.97 -9.76 5.56
C PHE A 101 -13.78 -8.52 5.17
N PHE A 102 -15.11 -8.68 4.94
CA PHE A 102 -15.98 -7.55 4.64
C PHE A 102 -16.03 -6.56 5.81
N GLU A 103 -16.18 -7.05 7.04
CA GLU A 103 -16.14 -6.20 8.24
C GLU A 103 -14.78 -5.52 8.42
N ALA A 104 -13.67 -6.21 8.08
CA ALA A 104 -12.33 -5.67 8.17
C ALA A 104 -11.98 -4.62 7.08
N ARG A 105 -12.83 -4.39 6.06
CA ARG A 105 -12.53 -3.52 4.89
C ARG A 105 -12.11 -2.09 5.24
N HIS A 106 -12.41 -1.63 6.44
CA HIS A 106 -12.08 -0.27 6.90
C HIS A 106 -10.65 -0.15 7.41
N TRP A 107 -10.05 -1.27 7.84
CA TRP A 107 -8.72 -1.29 8.43
C TRP A 107 -7.76 -2.30 7.78
N LEU A 108 -8.25 -3.13 6.84
CA LEU A 108 -7.47 -4.12 6.12
C LEU A 108 -7.73 -4.01 4.61
N LYS A 109 -6.67 -3.74 3.85
CA LYS A 109 -6.72 -3.71 2.39
C LYS A 109 -5.66 -4.60 1.79
N PHE A 110 -5.86 -4.92 0.51
CA PHE A 110 -4.96 -5.75 -0.28
C PHE A 110 -4.56 -5.01 -1.55
N GLY A 111 -3.27 -5.06 -1.91
CA GLY A 111 -2.74 -4.56 -3.17
C GLY A 111 -1.83 -5.58 -3.84
N LEU A 112 -1.38 -5.27 -5.05
CA LEU A 112 -0.47 -6.12 -5.79
C LEU A 112 0.98 -5.85 -5.37
N HIS A 113 1.72 -6.91 -4.98
CA HIS A 113 3.17 -6.86 -4.93
C HIS A 113 3.78 -7.52 -6.16
N SER A 114 3.36 -8.75 -6.43
CA SER A 114 3.75 -9.51 -7.62
C SER A 114 2.74 -10.61 -7.95
N LYS A 115 2.67 -11.00 -9.22
CA LYS A 115 1.83 -12.14 -9.62
C LYS A 115 2.36 -13.48 -9.12
N GLN A 116 3.68 -13.57 -8.90
CA GLN A 116 4.38 -14.74 -8.37
C GLN A 116 5.74 -14.36 -7.80
N SER A 117 6.33 -15.24 -6.99
CA SER A 117 7.64 -15.01 -6.37
C SER A 117 8.72 -14.69 -7.42
N GLY A 118 9.53 -13.66 -7.13
CA GLY A 118 10.65 -13.23 -7.96
C GLY A 118 10.27 -12.49 -9.25
N PHE A 119 8.99 -12.37 -9.58
CA PHE A 119 8.56 -11.63 -10.76
C PHE A 119 8.52 -10.12 -10.48
N ASN A 120 8.93 -9.31 -11.47
CA ASN A 120 8.76 -7.86 -11.47
C ASN A 120 8.14 -7.39 -12.80
N TYR A 121 7.64 -6.17 -12.81
CA TYR A 121 6.90 -5.62 -13.94
C TYR A 121 7.73 -4.73 -14.86
N SER A 122 9.07 -4.74 -14.77
CA SER A 122 9.96 -3.84 -15.53
C SER A 122 9.88 -4.00 -17.06
N SER A 123 9.51 -5.19 -17.53
CA SER A 123 9.37 -5.49 -18.95
C SER A 123 8.01 -6.08 -19.30
N GLU A 124 7.03 -5.96 -18.39
CA GLU A 124 5.71 -6.54 -18.62
C GLU A 124 4.91 -5.64 -19.58
N THR A 125 4.09 -6.26 -20.40
CA THR A 125 3.23 -5.58 -21.37
C THR A 125 1.99 -4.98 -20.71
N TYR A 126 1.41 -3.97 -21.35
CA TYR A 126 0.14 -3.36 -20.94
C TYR A 126 -0.97 -4.42 -20.73
N ALA A 127 -1.16 -5.32 -21.70
CA ALA A 127 -2.23 -6.31 -21.66
C ALA A 127 -2.07 -7.31 -20.48
N ASN A 128 -0.86 -7.79 -20.28
CA ASN A 128 -0.58 -8.73 -19.19
C ASN A 128 -0.68 -8.07 -17.82
N ALA A 129 -0.14 -6.87 -17.65
CA ALA A 129 -0.25 -6.13 -16.40
C ALA A 129 -1.71 -5.80 -16.05
N LYS A 130 -2.51 -5.39 -17.05
CA LYS A 130 -3.97 -5.19 -16.89
C LYS A 130 -4.67 -6.49 -16.45
N LYS A 131 -4.32 -7.62 -17.05
CA LYS A 131 -4.86 -8.95 -16.69
C LYS A 131 -4.47 -9.34 -15.25
N ASP A 132 -3.21 -9.13 -14.87
CA ASP A 132 -2.72 -9.46 -13.54
C ASP A 132 -3.44 -8.63 -12.46
N TRP A 133 -3.63 -7.32 -12.71
CA TRP A 133 -4.41 -6.47 -11.81
C TRP A 133 -5.88 -6.90 -11.71
N ASN A 134 -6.51 -7.24 -12.85
CA ASN A 134 -7.88 -7.78 -12.85
C ASN A 134 -7.98 -9.07 -12.04
N SER A 135 -6.96 -9.94 -12.12
CA SER A 135 -6.90 -11.18 -11.34
C SER A 135 -6.80 -10.89 -9.84
N LEU A 136 -5.98 -9.91 -9.46
CA LEU A 136 -5.91 -9.43 -8.07
C LEU A 136 -7.27 -8.91 -7.61
N ALA A 137 -7.84 -7.94 -8.33
CA ALA A 137 -9.10 -7.29 -7.95
C ALA A 137 -10.24 -8.32 -7.81
N SER A 138 -10.34 -9.24 -8.77
CA SER A 138 -11.33 -10.33 -8.74
C SER A 138 -11.12 -11.26 -7.54
N GLY A 139 -9.86 -11.61 -7.24
CA GLY A 139 -9.50 -12.41 -6.07
C GLY A 139 -9.88 -11.74 -4.76
N ILE A 140 -9.56 -10.45 -4.62
CA ILE A 140 -9.93 -9.65 -3.43
C ILE A 140 -11.45 -9.58 -3.29
N ILE A 141 -12.18 -9.21 -4.34
CA ILE A 141 -13.66 -9.11 -4.31
C ILE A 141 -14.29 -10.48 -3.99
N LYS A 142 -13.74 -11.57 -4.52
CA LYS A 142 -14.20 -12.93 -4.22
C LYS A 142 -14.16 -13.21 -2.71
N ILE A 143 -13.01 -12.93 -2.06
CA ILE A 143 -12.80 -13.27 -0.64
C ILE A 143 -13.39 -12.24 0.33
N THR A 144 -13.48 -10.96 -0.06
CA THR A 144 -13.94 -9.87 0.82
C THR A 144 -15.37 -9.41 0.54
N GLY A 145 -15.89 -9.69 -0.64
CA GLY A 145 -17.22 -9.23 -1.08
C GLY A 145 -17.27 -7.77 -1.52
N THR A 146 -16.16 -7.06 -1.54
CA THR A 146 -16.15 -5.62 -1.84
C THR A 146 -14.86 -5.14 -2.52
N HIS A 147 -14.98 -4.18 -3.41
CA HIS A 147 -13.83 -3.47 -4.00
C HIS A 147 -13.17 -2.49 -3.00
N GLN A 148 -13.86 -2.13 -1.90
CA GLN A 148 -13.31 -1.23 -0.88
C GLN A 148 -12.07 -1.80 -0.18
N SER A 149 -11.89 -3.13 -0.22
CA SER A 149 -10.70 -3.80 0.30
C SER A 149 -9.49 -3.73 -0.65
N ILE A 150 -9.60 -3.08 -1.82
CA ILE A 150 -8.48 -2.92 -2.76
C ILE A 150 -7.67 -1.68 -2.36
N ASP A 151 -6.36 -1.86 -2.13
CA ASP A 151 -5.40 -0.77 -2.08
C ASP A 151 -4.97 -0.43 -3.52
N ARG A 152 -5.25 0.80 -3.94
CA ARG A 152 -5.02 1.28 -5.30
C ARG A 152 -3.70 2.04 -5.46
N ILE A 153 -2.90 2.14 -4.38
CA ILE A 153 -1.54 2.71 -4.41
C ILE A 153 -0.57 1.69 -3.79
N PRO A 154 -0.40 0.51 -4.42
CA PRO A 154 0.43 -0.56 -3.88
C PRO A 154 1.92 -0.32 -4.10
N ARG A 155 2.74 -1.16 -3.47
CA ARG A 155 4.17 -1.29 -3.74
C ARG A 155 4.42 -2.57 -4.55
N LEU A 156 4.89 -2.39 -5.80
CA LEU A 156 5.26 -3.53 -6.63
C LEU A 156 6.67 -4.03 -6.29
N HIS A 157 6.87 -5.34 -6.47
CA HIS A 157 8.13 -6.01 -6.19
C HIS A 157 9.31 -5.33 -6.91
N ASN A 158 10.39 -5.11 -6.16
CA ASN A 158 11.58 -4.37 -6.59
C ASN A 158 11.31 -2.91 -7.00
N PHE A 159 10.14 -2.35 -6.67
CA PHE A 159 9.71 -0.99 -7.06
C PHE A 159 9.77 -0.77 -8.57
N SER A 160 9.44 -1.80 -9.33
CA SER A 160 9.71 -1.85 -10.77
C SER A 160 8.46 -2.15 -11.59
N ALA A 161 8.20 -1.28 -12.55
CA ALA A 161 7.23 -1.48 -13.62
C ALA A 161 7.61 -0.63 -14.84
N SER A 162 7.42 -1.19 -16.05
CA SER A 162 7.44 -0.39 -17.26
C SER A 162 6.26 0.59 -17.27
N LEU A 163 6.33 1.64 -18.11
CA LEU A 163 5.20 2.55 -18.31
C LEU A 163 3.97 1.79 -18.85
N GLU A 164 4.19 0.82 -19.75
CA GLU A 164 3.12 -0.02 -20.27
C GLU A 164 2.44 -0.83 -19.15
N ALA A 165 3.23 -1.44 -18.27
CA ALA A 165 2.68 -2.19 -17.15
C ALA A 165 1.89 -1.27 -16.18
N ALA A 166 2.45 -0.13 -15.83
CA ALA A 166 1.82 0.84 -14.94
C ALA A 166 0.48 1.36 -15.50
N THR A 167 0.45 1.72 -16.78
CA THR A 167 -0.78 2.19 -17.46
C THR A 167 -1.77 1.06 -17.66
N GLY A 168 -1.31 -0.17 -17.92
CA GLY A 168 -2.18 -1.34 -17.97
C GLY A 168 -2.92 -1.60 -16.66
N MET A 169 -2.21 -1.51 -15.52
CA MET A 169 -2.83 -1.63 -14.19
C MET A 169 -3.79 -0.47 -13.88
N ARG A 170 -3.45 0.77 -14.31
CA ARG A 170 -4.31 1.94 -14.15
C ARG A 170 -5.64 1.77 -14.87
N ASP A 171 -5.60 1.29 -16.13
CA ASP A 171 -6.76 1.18 -17.01
C ASP A 171 -7.59 -0.10 -16.77
N ALA A 172 -7.27 -0.85 -15.73
CA ALA A 172 -8.05 -1.98 -15.27
C ALA A 172 -9.26 -1.52 -14.42
N PRO A 173 -10.34 -2.30 -14.31
CA PRO A 173 -11.40 -2.08 -13.34
C PRO A 173 -10.83 -1.97 -11.92
N CYS A 174 -11.23 -0.96 -11.16
CA CYS A 174 -10.64 -0.62 -9.87
C CYS A 174 -9.10 -0.44 -9.95
N GLY A 175 -8.60 0.06 -11.09
CA GLY A 175 -7.19 0.17 -11.38
C GLY A 175 -6.40 1.02 -10.40
N VAL A 176 -5.07 0.93 -10.47
CA VAL A 176 -4.19 1.72 -9.61
C VAL A 176 -4.38 3.23 -9.83
N LEU A 177 -4.18 3.98 -8.78
CA LEU A 177 -4.05 5.43 -8.82
C LEU A 177 -2.57 5.84 -8.86
N GLY A 178 -1.70 4.92 -8.47
CA GLY A 178 -0.27 5.14 -8.39
C GLY A 178 0.44 4.03 -7.65
N PHE A 179 1.64 4.34 -7.17
CA PHE A 179 2.51 3.35 -6.52
C PHE A 179 3.32 3.97 -5.38
N LEU A 180 3.69 3.13 -4.41
CA LEU A 180 4.65 3.45 -3.38
C LEU A 180 6.08 3.17 -3.89
N ALA A 181 6.92 4.18 -3.92
CA ALA A 181 8.29 4.12 -4.44
C ALA A 181 9.27 3.44 -3.48
N ALA A 182 10.49 3.26 -3.94
CA ALA A 182 11.60 2.76 -3.15
C ALA A 182 11.91 3.69 -1.97
N ASP A 183 12.28 3.07 -0.87
CA ASP A 183 12.75 3.70 0.37
C ASP A 183 14.22 4.17 0.27
N ASP A 184 14.96 3.65 -0.69
CA ASP A 184 16.38 3.97 -0.95
C ASP A 184 16.58 4.87 -2.18
N SER A 185 17.79 4.95 -2.70
CA SER A 185 18.17 5.83 -3.84
C SER A 185 17.74 5.28 -5.21
N ARG A 186 17.20 4.06 -5.30
CA ARG A 186 16.78 3.47 -6.59
C ARG A 186 15.77 4.34 -7.31
N VAL A 187 15.89 4.39 -8.62
CA VAL A 187 14.81 4.92 -9.47
C VAL A 187 13.65 3.94 -9.44
N SER A 188 12.45 4.46 -9.17
CA SER A 188 11.26 3.64 -9.02
C SER A 188 10.44 3.64 -10.30
N TYR A 189 9.96 2.46 -10.68
CA TYR A 189 9.03 2.27 -11.80
C TYR A 189 9.61 2.80 -13.14
N HIS A 190 8.80 3.49 -13.90
CA HIS A 190 9.14 4.09 -15.19
C HIS A 190 9.73 5.51 -15.08
N LEU A 191 10.00 5.98 -13.88
CA LEU A 191 10.53 7.34 -13.70
C LEU A 191 11.93 7.48 -14.29
N THR A 192 12.24 8.65 -14.76
CA THR A 192 13.62 9.08 -15.04
C THR A 192 14.34 9.46 -13.76
N GLU A 193 15.67 9.54 -13.78
CA GLU A 193 16.45 10.01 -12.62
C GLU A 193 16.00 11.40 -12.15
N ALA A 194 15.72 12.33 -13.08
CA ALA A 194 15.23 13.66 -12.74
C ALA A 194 13.87 13.65 -12.05
N GLN A 195 12.93 12.83 -12.53
CA GLN A 195 11.62 12.66 -11.91
C GLN A 195 11.75 12.00 -10.54
N ASN A 196 12.62 11.00 -10.41
CA ASN A 196 12.89 10.35 -9.13
C ASN A 196 13.54 11.32 -8.12
N ALA A 197 14.38 12.24 -8.57
CA ALA A 197 14.93 13.29 -7.72
C ALA A 197 13.83 14.25 -7.21
N ILE A 198 12.87 14.62 -8.06
CA ILE A 198 11.70 15.42 -7.64
C ILE A 198 10.88 14.63 -6.61
N LEU A 199 10.59 13.33 -6.87
CA LEU A 199 9.90 12.47 -5.94
C LEU A 199 10.57 12.44 -4.56
N LYS A 200 11.90 12.28 -4.52
CA LYS A 200 12.65 12.25 -3.26
C LYS A 200 12.62 13.59 -2.51
N ALA A 201 12.70 14.69 -3.23
CA ALA A 201 12.68 16.04 -2.64
C ALA A 201 11.29 16.46 -2.15
N GLN A 202 10.23 16.07 -2.87
CA GLN A 202 8.86 16.48 -2.59
C GLN A 202 8.01 15.38 -1.94
N SER A 203 8.60 14.20 -1.66
CA SER A 203 7.93 12.99 -1.15
C SER A 203 6.83 12.42 -2.09
N GLN A 204 6.68 13.00 -3.27
CA GLN A 204 5.69 12.60 -4.27
C GLN A 204 6.09 13.08 -5.66
N TYR A 205 5.57 12.39 -6.67
CA TYR A 205 5.66 12.79 -8.07
C TYR A 205 4.31 12.53 -8.73
N LEU A 206 3.70 13.57 -9.31
CA LEU A 206 2.49 13.45 -10.09
C LEU A 206 2.84 13.32 -11.57
N ASP A 207 2.70 12.11 -12.08
CA ASP A 207 2.81 11.82 -13.51
C ASP A 207 1.50 12.19 -14.22
N LYS A 208 1.36 13.49 -14.53
CA LYS A 208 0.14 14.06 -15.14
C LYS A 208 -0.14 13.47 -16.52
N GLU A 209 0.90 13.17 -17.28
CA GLU A 209 0.77 12.61 -18.63
C GLU A 209 0.14 11.21 -18.58
N ASN A 210 0.51 10.42 -17.60
CA ASN A 210 0.04 9.05 -17.46
C ASN A 210 -1.02 8.89 -16.38
N GLY A 211 -1.43 9.96 -15.70
CA GLY A 211 -2.48 9.91 -14.68
C GLY A 211 -2.15 9.01 -13.49
N LEU A 212 -0.88 9.04 -13.05
CA LEU A 212 -0.38 8.23 -11.94
C LEU A 212 0.27 9.11 -10.89
N ILE A 213 0.15 8.72 -9.63
CA ILE A 213 0.90 9.32 -8.54
C ILE A 213 1.93 8.34 -8.00
N ILE A 214 3.14 8.82 -7.77
CA ILE A 214 4.19 8.04 -7.12
C ILE A 214 4.48 8.70 -5.77
N LEU A 215 4.36 7.94 -4.69
CA LEU A 215 4.60 8.42 -3.33
C LEU A 215 5.88 7.82 -2.78
N ARG A 216 6.67 8.64 -2.09
CA ARG A 216 7.89 8.18 -1.42
C ARG A 216 7.53 7.20 -0.29
N THR A 217 8.29 6.12 -0.17
CA THR A 217 8.35 5.33 1.06
C THR A 217 9.36 5.98 2.01
N ASN A 218 8.97 6.17 3.27
CA ASN A 218 9.79 6.87 4.25
C ASN A 218 10.70 5.93 5.02
N TYR A 219 10.20 4.74 5.40
CA TYR A 219 10.97 3.82 6.24
C TYR A 219 10.61 2.35 6.01
N ARG A 220 11.64 1.50 6.10
CA ARG A 220 11.53 0.04 6.11
C ARG A 220 11.86 -0.50 7.48
N GLY A 221 10.97 -1.30 8.06
CA GLY A 221 11.13 -1.84 9.42
C GLY A 221 12.41 -2.64 9.62
N GLU A 222 12.88 -3.34 8.58
CA GLU A 222 14.10 -4.15 8.61
C GLU A 222 15.40 -3.34 8.71
N TRP A 223 15.37 -2.03 8.50
CA TRP A 223 16.56 -1.20 8.67
C TRP A 223 17.04 -1.14 10.12
N LEU A 224 16.15 -1.35 11.07
CA LEU A 224 16.51 -1.55 12.45
C LEU A 224 16.91 -3.03 12.68
N ASN A 225 18.17 -3.27 13.03
CA ASN A 225 18.70 -4.62 13.24
C ASN A 225 18.08 -5.34 14.45
N SER A 226 17.56 -4.59 15.42
CA SER A 226 16.84 -5.08 16.59
C SER A 226 15.36 -4.79 16.50
N ALA A 227 14.52 -5.66 17.05
CA ALA A 227 13.11 -5.37 17.25
C ALA A 227 12.88 -4.28 18.30
N ASP A 228 13.84 -4.10 19.23
CA ASP A 228 13.82 -3.04 20.22
C ASP A 228 14.27 -1.71 19.60
N GLY A 229 13.69 -0.61 20.07
CA GLY A 229 14.08 0.75 19.68
C GLY A 229 13.35 1.31 18.45
N MET A 230 12.32 0.61 17.90
CA MET A 230 11.53 1.16 16.81
C MET A 230 10.71 2.36 17.28
N TYR A 231 10.20 2.32 18.49
CA TYR A 231 9.43 3.43 19.06
C TYR A 231 10.29 4.71 19.14
N GLU A 232 11.50 4.61 19.71
CA GLU A 232 12.44 5.73 19.83
C GLU A 232 12.91 6.22 18.46
N MET A 233 13.06 5.31 17.50
CA MET A 233 13.35 5.67 16.11
C MET A 233 12.21 6.50 15.51
N MET A 234 10.97 6.12 15.72
CA MET A 234 9.81 6.87 15.26
C MET A 234 9.70 8.24 15.94
N GLU A 235 10.03 8.34 17.24
CA GLU A 235 10.10 9.63 17.94
C GLU A 235 11.13 10.57 17.31
N SER A 236 12.28 10.04 16.86
CA SER A 236 13.32 10.85 16.25
C SER A 236 12.84 11.53 14.95
N PHE A 237 11.91 10.92 14.23
CA PHE A 237 11.35 11.51 13.01
C PHE A 237 10.51 12.76 13.27
N LEU A 238 9.87 12.90 14.43
CA LEU A 238 9.12 14.10 14.79
C LEU A 238 10.01 15.33 14.99
N SER A 239 11.27 15.11 15.37
CA SER A 239 12.27 16.17 15.56
C SER A 239 13.11 16.46 14.32
N ASP A 240 13.05 15.58 13.31
CA ASP A 240 13.80 15.75 12.05
C ASP A 240 12.97 16.57 11.05
N SER A 241 13.43 17.80 10.76
CA SER A 241 12.76 18.70 9.82
C SER A 241 12.62 18.13 8.40
N SER A 242 13.44 17.15 8.01
CA SER A 242 13.33 16.46 6.72
C SER A 242 12.09 15.58 6.62
N TYR A 243 11.54 15.13 7.76
CA TYR A 243 10.31 14.37 7.85
C TYR A 243 9.09 15.24 8.18
N VAL A 244 9.29 16.35 8.93
CA VAL A 244 8.20 17.30 9.28
C VAL A 244 7.55 17.90 8.04
N ASN A 245 8.33 18.10 6.97
CA ASN A 245 7.86 18.62 5.69
C ASN A 245 7.54 17.51 4.68
N CYS A 246 7.49 16.24 5.10
CA CYS A 246 7.13 15.15 4.22
C CYS A 246 5.64 15.15 3.90
N PHE A 247 5.33 14.68 2.69
CA PHE A 247 3.96 14.43 2.28
C PHE A 247 3.28 13.42 3.23
N LYS A 248 2.01 13.66 3.50
CA LYS A 248 1.14 12.69 4.17
C LYS A 248 0.70 11.61 3.18
N PRO A 249 0.64 10.38 3.59
CA PRO A 249 1.05 9.82 4.88
C PRO A 249 2.55 9.58 4.98
N PHE A 250 3.07 9.48 6.21
CA PHE A 250 4.36 8.84 6.47
C PHE A 250 4.21 7.35 6.11
N VAL A 251 4.91 6.91 5.07
CA VAL A 251 4.79 5.54 4.53
C VAL A 251 5.84 4.64 5.17
N TRP A 252 5.38 3.75 6.03
CA TRP A 252 6.19 2.73 6.69
C TRP A 252 5.82 1.34 6.17
N PHE A 253 6.80 0.45 6.00
CA PHE A 253 6.53 -0.92 5.60
C PHE A 253 7.53 -1.91 6.20
N THR A 254 7.14 -3.18 6.17
CA THR A 254 7.99 -4.34 6.40
C THR A 254 7.56 -5.49 5.47
N HIS A 255 8.32 -6.59 5.45
CA HIS A 255 7.92 -7.78 4.72
C HIS A 255 7.24 -8.78 5.66
N GLU A 256 6.18 -9.45 5.17
CA GLU A 256 5.52 -10.51 5.94
C GLU A 256 6.53 -11.52 6.47
N PRO A 257 7.46 -12.11 5.67
CA PRO A 257 8.40 -13.11 6.16
C PRO A 257 9.40 -12.61 7.22
N TYR A 258 9.53 -11.30 7.41
CA TYR A 258 10.35 -10.75 8.49
C TYR A 258 9.64 -10.86 9.85
N VAL A 259 8.34 -10.68 9.88
CA VAL A 259 7.53 -10.65 11.11
C VAL A 259 6.70 -11.91 11.34
N TYR A 260 6.51 -12.73 10.30
CA TYR A 260 5.64 -13.91 10.35
C TYR A 260 6.09 -15.00 9.39
N SER A 261 5.89 -16.26 9.78
CA SER A 261 6.02 -17.41 8.90
C SER A 261 4.90 -18.43 9.13
N ALA A 262 4.48 -19.11 8.06
CA ALA A 262 3.43 -20.11 8.13
C ALA A 262 3.75 -21.29 9.08
N SER A 263 5.05 -21.61 9.28
CA SER A 263 5.49 -22.73 10.11
C SER A 263 5.69 -22.38 11.57
N ASN A 264 6.12 -21.14 11.87
CA ASN A 264 6.58 -20.74 13.20
C ASN A 264 5.70 -19.65 13.83
N GLY A 265 4.72 -19.11 13.08
CA GLY A 265 3.90 -18.00 13.56
C GLY A 265 4.64 -16.67 13.52
N LEU A 266 4.28 -15.77 14.45
CA LEU A 266 4.94 -14.48 14.61
C LEU A 266 6.38 -14.65 15.10
N THR A 267 7.26 -13.84 14.55
CA THR A 267 8.67 -13.74 14.99
C THR A 267 8.81 -12.68 16.09
N ASP A 268 9.97 -12.65 16.76
CA ASP A 268 10.33 -11.58 17.68
C ASP A 268 10.35 -10.19 17.01
N LYS A 269 10.50 -10.17 15.68
CA LYS A 269 10.49 -8.95 14.86
C LYS A 269 9.10 -8.33 14.69
N ALA A 270 8.03 -9.04 15.02
CA ALA A 270 6.67 -8.48 15.03
C ALA A 270 6.56 -7.23 15.90
N LYS A 271 7.40 -7.15 16.95
CA LYS A 271 7.50 -5.98 17.84
C LYS A 271 7.76 -4.66 17.09
N VAL A 272 8.47 -4.66 15.95
CA VAL A 272 8.71 -3.40 15.21
C VAL A 272 7.41 -2.77 14.72
N VAL A 273 6.41 -3.59 14.37
CA VAL A 273 5.08 -3.11 13.94
C VAL A 273 4.26 -2.65 15.14
N GLU A 274 4.33 -3.40 16.25
CA GLU A 274 3.65 -3.03 17.50
C GLU A 274 4.13 -1.67 18.01
N ASP A 275 5.44 -1.43 17.99
CA ASP A 275 6.05 -0.15 18.39
C ASP A 275 5.58 1.01 17.49
N VAL A 276 5.51 0.80 16.18
CA VAL A 276 4.98 1.82 15.24
C VAL A 276 3.50 2.09 15.50
N CYS A 277 2.70 1.05 15.73
CA CYS A 277 1.28 1.22 16.06
C CYS A 277 1.09 1.96 17.38
N LYS A 278 1.86 1.57 18.41
CA LYS A 278 1.84 2.24 19.71
C LYS A 278 2.28 3.69 19.61
N PHE A 279 3.37 3.97 18.89
CA PHE A 279 3.85 5.32 18.63
C PHE A 279 2.76 6.20 18.00
N ALA A 280 2.14 5.73 16.91
CA ALA A 280 1.08 6.48 16.24
C ALA A 280 -0.11 6.76 17.17
N TYR A 281 -0.48 5.79 18.01
CA TYR A 281 -1.54 5.94 19.01
C TYR A 281 -1.17 6.98 20.08
N ASP A 282 0.02 6.88 20.68
CA ASP A 282 0.49 7.75 21.76
C ASP A 282 0.60 9.23 21.29
N TYR A 283 1.03 9.45 20.05
CA TYR A 283 1.16 10.78 19.44
C TYR A 283 -0.09 11.25 18.66
N HIS A 284 -1.20 10.50 18.75
CA HIS A 284 -2.47 10.82 18.07
C HIS A 284 -2.33 10.98 16.55
N ILE A 285 -1.42 10.21 15.93
CA ILE A 285 -1.20 10.19 14.49
C ILE A 285 -2.21 9.24 13.84
N PRO A 286 -3.14 9.72 13.00
CA PRO A 286 -4.16 8.86 12.40
C PRO A 286 -3.55 7.87 11.40
N PHE A 287 -4.04 6.64 11.43
CA PHE A 287 -3.74 5.64 10.40
C PHE A 287 -4.58 5.88 9.16
N THR A 288 -3.95 5.82 8.00
CA THR A 288 -4.62 6.10 6.73
C THR A 288 -4.19 5.17 5.63
N TYR A 289 -4.89 5.27 4.49
CA TYR A 289 -4.45 4.71 3.21
C TYR A 289 -4.06 5.86 2.28
N PRO A 290 -2.97 5.76 1.50
CA PRO A 290 -2.54 6.83 0.61
C PRO A 290 -3.66 7.35 -0.30
N GLN A 291 -4.50 6.46 -0.82
CA GLN A 291 -5.64 6.81 -1.67
C GLN A 291 -6.71 7.68 -0.96
N ASN A 292 -6.81 7.62 0.37
CA ASN A 292 -7.77 8.44 1.13
C ASN A 292 -7.26 9.86 1.34
N GLU A 293 -5.95 10.02 1.50
CA GLU A 293 -5.31 11.34 1.64
C GLU A 293 -5.43 12.16 0.36
N LEU A 294 -5.45 11.51 -0.77
CA LEU A 294 -5.62 12.15 -2.07
C LEU A 294 -7.05 12.60 -2.34
N ASN A 295 -8.00 12.41 -1.39
CA ASN A 295 -9.44 12.66 -1.57
C ASN A 295 -10.01 12.06 -2.87
N ILE A 296 -9.35 11.04 -3.41
CA ILE A 296 -9.81 10.30 -4.58
C ILE A 296 -10.91 9.37 -4.06
N LYS A 297 -12.16 9.75 -4.26
CA LYS A 297 -13.28 8.86 -3.96
C LYS A 297 -13.21 7.65 -4.87
N PRO A 298 -13.47 6.44 -4.33
CA PRO A 298 -13.46 5.20 -5.10
C PRO A 298 -14.47 5.20 -6.24
#